data_f97556080926ea854df271a16a062c32
#
_entry.id   f97556080926ea854df271a16a062c32
#
_cell.length_a   1.000
_cell.length_b   1.000
_cell.length_c   1.000
_cell.angle_alpha   90.00
_cell.angle_beta   90.00
_cell.angle_gamma   90.00
#
_symmetry.space_group_name_H-M   'P 1'
#
loop_
_entity.id
_entity.type
_entity.pdbx_description
1 polymer ?
#
loop_
_entity_poly.entity_id
_entity_poly.type
_entity_poly.pdbx_seq_one_letter_code
_entity_poly.pdbx_strand_id
1 'polypeptide(L)'
;MVEKKEKSLVVIQLSGGNDAMNTIVPYTNGIYHDSRSAIHLTESDVIDINGSLGFHPEMGEIKKLWDNNNVAVINGIGYPVPNRSHFRSMDIWHTAESESIAPDGWLGRTIREIDPSHNNVVTAVNFGRGLPRALVCKDVPVASVGDLETYGLMPDIQGKDQRENALNYFSRMYGPNQGRDAILDALSENGVSAMIGADILSGANSKYNSSVEYADNPISNNLKDIAKVIFADIGTKIYYAQHGSFDTHAGELFNHAKLWKELSDALGDFFRDLKEHGRENDVTVLLFSEFGRRIEDNGSGTDHGSGGVAFVLGGSVKGGFYGEQPSLELTEQVEGDMKYNNDFRSTYATLLDQWLGIDSVPILGKNFEQFSFIKKG
;
A
#
# COMPACT_ATOMS: atom_id res chain seq x y z
N MET A 1 4.24 31.64 10.53
CA MET A 1 4.34 30.20 10.90
C MET A 1 3.90 29.43 9.68
N VAL A 2 4.75 28.57 9.14
CA VAL A 2 4.33 27.64 8.05
C VAL A 2 3.34 26.69 8.70
N GLU A 3 2.12 26.66 8.21
CA GLU A 3 1.09 25.73 8.68
C GLU A 3 1.63 24.30 8.48
N LYS A 4 1.74 23.55 9.56
CA LYS A 4 2.27 22.19 9.50
C LYS A 4 1.23 21.33 8.81
N LYS A 5 1.49 20.97 7.55
CA LYS A 5 0.61 20.11 6.77
C LYS A 5 0.50 18.73 7.41
N GLU A 6 -0.67 18.10 7.29
CA GLU A 6 -0.92 16.82 7.93
C GLU A 6 -0.16 15.69 7.21
N LYS A 7 0.36 14.76 8.00
CA LYS A 7 1.06 13.57 7.50
C LYS A 7 0.06 12.57 6.91
N SER A 8 0.45 11.96 5.80
CA SER A 8 -0.35 10.96 5.10
C SER A 8 0.45 9.66 4.92
N LEU A 9 -0.26 8.53 4.99
CA LEU A 9 0.26 7.21 4.68
C LEU A 9 -0.45 6.66 3.44
N VAL A 10 0.31 6.34 2.42
CA VAL A 10 -0.14 5.62 1.23
C VAL A 10 0.31 4.18 1.34
N VAL A 11 -0.61 3.23 1.26
CA VAL A 11 -0.32 1.80 1.31
C VAL A 11 -0.60 1.20 -0.07
N ILE A 12 0.40 0.59 -0.67
CA ILE A 12 0.29 -0.09 -1.96
C ILE A 12 0.56 -1.58 -1.75
N GLN A 13 -0.44 -2.38 -1.99
CA GLN A 13 -0.36 -3.83 -1.93
C GLN A 13 0.07 -4.39 -3.28
N LEU A 14 1.16 -5.15 -3.30
CA LEU A 14 1.64 -5.93 -4.44
C LEU A 14 0.99 -7.31 -4.37
N SER A 15 -0.19 -7.46 -4.96
CA SER A 15 -0.98 -8.69 -4.82
C SER A 15 -0.42 -9.82 -5.66
N GLY A 16 -0.19 -10.97 -5.04
CA GLY A 16 0.23 -12.19 -5.72
C GLY A 16 1.55 -12.78 -5.22
N GLY A 17 2.18 -12.23 -4.20
CA GLY A 17 3.46 -12.70 -3.69
C GLY A 17 4.62 -12.24 -4.57
N ASN A 18 5.06 -11.00 -4.35
CA ASN A 18 6.20 -10.43 -5.08
C ASN A 18 7.49 -11.24 -4.89
N ASP A 19 8.18 -11.54 -5.97
CA ASP A 19 9.47 -12.23 -5.90
C ASP A 19 10.57 -11.31 -5.34
N ALA A 20 10.91 -11.54 -4.07
CA ALA A 20 11.89 -10.74 -3.35
C ALA A 20 13.30 -10.84 -3.94
N MET A 21 13.69 -12.04 -4.44
CA MET A 21 15.02 -12.25 -4.99
C MET A 21 15.22 -11.68 -6.40
N ASN A 22 14.15 -11.56 -7.19
CA ASN A 22 14.21 -10.84 -8.46
C ASN A 22 13.78 -9.36 -8.31
N THR A 23 13.48 -8.91 -7.08
CA THR A 23 13.27 -7.49 -6.74
C THR A 23 14.55 -6.85 -6.20
N ILE A 24 15.14 -7.45 -5.17
CA ILE A 24 16.48 -7.14 -4.63
C ILE A 24 17.39 -8.32 -4.95
N VAL A 25 18.06 -8.21 -6.07
CA VAL A 25 18.76 -9.32 -6.71
C VAL A 25 20.13 -9.54 -6.07
N PRO A 26 20.39 -10.71 -5.46
CA PRO A 26 21.69 -11.05 -4.92
C PRO A 26 22.61 -11.62 -6.03
N TYR A 27 22.93 -10.78 -7.02
CA TYR A 27 23.56 -11.18 -8.28
C TYR A 27 24.97 -11.77 -8.14
N THR A 28 25.62 -11.61 -6.99
CA THR A 28 26.92 -12.27 -6.70
C THR A 28 26.77 -13.60 -5.98
N ASN A 29 25.54 -14.00 -5.59
CA ASN A 29 25.32 -15.22 -4.83
C ASN A 29 25.19 -16.44 -5.75
N GLY A 30 26.11 -17.41 -5.63
CA GLY A 30 26.10 -18.63 -6.44
C GLY A 30 24.83 -19.48 -6.25
N ILE A 31 24.29 -19.56 -5.02
CA ILE A 31 23.06 -20.32 -4.74
C ILE A 31 21.87 -19.71 -5.49
N TYR A 32 21.79 -18.38 -5.58
CA TYR A 32 20.76 -17.70 -6.37
C TYR A 32 20.80 -18.14 -7.84
N HIS A 33 21.99 -18.14 -8.45
CA HIS A 33 22.15 -18.56 -9.85
C HIS A 33 21.85 -20.04 -10.06
N ASP A 34 22.33 -20.90 -9.17
CA ASP A 34 22.13 -22.34 -9.25
C ASP A 34 20.65 -22.74 -9.07
N SER A 35 19.94 -22.07 -8.17
CA SER A 35 18.53 -22.33 -7.87
C SER A 35 17.56 -21.73 -8.90
N ARG A 36 18.01 -20.75 -9.70
CA ARG A 36 17.16 -20.01 -10.65
C ARG A 36 17.71 -20.01 -12.06
N SER A 37 18.05 -21.19 -12.54
CA SER A 37 18.69 -21.36 -13.85
C SER A 37 17.87 -20.77 -15.01
N ALA A 38 16.55 -20.69 -14.90
CA ALA A 38 15.66 -20.18 -15.93
C ALA A 38 15.31 -18.67 -15.78
N ILE A 39 15.42 -18.11 -14.57
CA ILE A 39 14.89 -16.76 -14.30
C ILE A 39 15.86 -15.84 -13.52
N HIS A 40 17.09 -16.27 -13.26
CA HIS A 40 18.06 -15.38 -12.58
C HIS A 40 18.42 -14.17 -13.43
N LEU A 41 18.73 -13.07 -12.75
CA LEU A 41 19.29 -11.87 -13.35
C LEU A 41 20.79 -11.80 -13.05
N THR A 42 21.56 -11.39 -14.05
CA THR A 42 23.04 -11.27 -13.93
C THR A 42 23.45 -9.86 -13.50
N GLU A 43 24.73 -9.67 -13.17
CA GLU A 43 25.29 -8.34 -12.86
C GLU A 43 25.02 -7.32 -13.98
N SER A 44 25.02 -7.73 -15.24
CA SER A 44 24.75 -6.85 -16.37
C SER A 44 23.27 -6.46 -16.51
N ASP A 45 22.37 -7.19 -15.88
CA ASP A 45 20.93 -6.97 -15.98
C ASP A 45 20.41 -6.04 -14.86
N VAL A 46 21.06 -5.99 -13.73
CA VAL A 46 20.55 -5.28 -12.54
C VAL A 46 21.01 -3.83 -12.44
N ILE A 47 20.31 -3.03 -11.68
CA ILE A 47 20.76 -1.70 -11.26
C ILE A 47 21.52 -1.87 -9.94
N ASP A 48 22.84 -1.84 -9.99
CA ASP A 48 23.69 -2.05 -8.81
C ASP A 48 23.37 -1.10 -7.65
N ILE A 49 23.41 -1.66 -6.43
CA ILE A 49 23.21 -0.93 -5.18
C ILE A 49 24.51 -0.83 -4.39
N ASN A 50 25.23 -1.93 -4.22
CA ASN A 50 26.39 -1.99 -3.31
C ASN A 50 27.48 -3.00 -3.72
N GLY A 51 27.51 -3.43 -4.97
CA GLY A 51 28.48 -4.40 -5.48
C GLY A 51 28.15 -5.87 -5.19
N SER A 52 26.99 -6.14 -4.59
CA SER A 52 26.52 -7.52 -4.32
C SER A 52 25.02 -7.68 -4.48
N LEU A 53 24.26 -6.63 -4.26
CA LEU A 53 22.82 -6.54 -4.43
C LEU A 53 22.48 -5.51 -5.49
N GLY A 54 21.50 -5.78 -6.31
CA GLY A 54 20.96 -4.85 -7.30
C GLY A 54 19.44 -4.77 -7.23
N PHE A 55 18.88 -3.62 -7.63
CA PHE A 55 17.46 -3.54 -7.95
C PHE A 55 17.16 -4.24 -9.26
N HIS A 56 15.96 -4.77 -9.39
CA HIS A 56 15.43 -5.21 -10.70
C HIS A 56 15.64 -4.11 -11.76
N PRO A 57 15.99 -4.45 -13.02
CA PRO A 57 16.35 -3.46 -14.05
C PRO A 57 15.27 -2.39 -14.31
N GLU A 58 14.02 -2.73 -14.11
CA GLU A 58 12.89 -1.81 -14.33
C GLU A 58 12.58 -0.89 -13.14
N MET A 59 13.37 -0.94 -12.06
CA MET A 59 13.17 -0.08 -10.87
C MET A 59 13.95 1.25 -10.96
N GLY A 60 14.12 1.81 -12.14
CA GLY A 60 14.94 3.00 -12.37
C GLY A 60 14.49 4.24 -11.59
N GLU A 61 13.19 4.52 -11.49
CA GLU A 61 12.69 5.67 -10.72
C GLU A 61 12.80 5.44 -9.21
N ILE A 62 12.60 4.19 -8.73
CA ILE A 62 12.86 3.82 -7.33
C ILE A 62 14.35 3.98 -7.01
N LYS A 63 15.27 3.63 -7.94
CA LYS A 63 16.71 3.86 -7.76
C LYS A 63 17.03 5.34 -7.58
N LYS A 64 16.40 6.24 -8.33
CA LYS A 64 16.58 7.69 -8.15
C LYS A 64 16.13 8.15 -6.76
N LEU A 65 15.03 7.61 -6.24
CA LEU A 65 14.57 7.89 -4.87
C LEU A 65 15.55 7.31 -3.83
N TRP A 66 16.10 6.11 -4.09
CA TRP A 66 17.14 5.51 -3.27
C TRP A 66 18.40 6.36 -3.19
N ASP A 67 18.89 6.86 -4.32
CA ASP A 67 20.08 7.73 -4.40
C ASP A 67 19.88 9.05 -3.63
N ASN A 68 18.64 9.50 -3.52
CA ASN A 68 18.24 10.65 -2.70
C ASN A 68 18.02 10.29 -1.21
N ASN A 69 18.34 9.06 -0.79
CA ASN A 69 18.17 8.60 0.60
C ASN A 69 16.72 8.65 1.09
N ASN A 70 15.75 8.34 0.20
CA ASN A 70 14.31 8.41 0.44
C ASN A 70 13.61 7.04 0.32
N VAL A 71 14.36 5.93 0.27
CA VAL A 71 13.82 4.56 0.20
C VAL A 71 14.45 3.71 1.28
N ALA A 72 13.63 3.18 2.17
CA ALA A 72 14.01 2.12 3.11
C ALA A 72 13.55 0.76 2.54
N VAL A 73 14.46 -0.18 2.43
CA VAL A 73 14.21 -1.56 2.01
C VAL A 73 14.24 -2.45 3.24
N ILE A 74 13.15 -3.13 3.54
CA ILE A 74 13.04 -4.08 4.66
C ILE A 74 13.17 -5.49 4.11
N ASN A 75 14.36 -6.08 4.27
CA ASN A 75 14.67 -7.43 3.80
C ASN A 75 14.11 -8.50 4.75
N GLY A 76 13.81 -9.67 4.20
CA GLY A 76 13.39 -10.83 4.98
C GLY A 76 12.13 -10.59 5.80
N ILE A 77 11.21 -9.79 5.29
CA ILE A 77 9.97 -9.47 5.98
C ILE A 77 8.97 -10.64 5.87
N GLY A 78 8.28 -10.91 6.97
CA GLY A 78 7.29 -11.99 7.04
C GLY A 78 6.68 -12.09 8.43
N TYR A 79 6.26 -13.30 8.83
CA TYR A 79 5.63 -13.56 10.12
C TYR A 79 5.87 -15.01 10.58
N PRO A 80 5.72 -15.31 11.88
CA PRO A 80 5.83 -16.67 12.40
C PRO A 80 4.83 -17.63 11.75
N VAL A 81 5.27 -18.85 11.45
CA VAL A 81 4.45 -19.90 10.80
C VAL A 81 3.87 -19.39 9.48
N PRO A 82 4.71 -19.18 8.47
CA PRO A 82 4.28 -18.62 7.19
C PRO A 82 3.25 -19.50 6.50
N ASN A 83 2.32 -18.86 5.79
CA ASN A 83 1.27 -19.53 5.05
C ASN A 83 1.36 -19.18 3.56
N ARG A 84 1.38 -20.20 2.69
CA ARG A 84 1.50 -20.03 1.24
C ARG A 84 0.15 -19.82 0.53
N SER A 85 -0.96 -19.72 1.26
CA SER A 85 -2.25 -19.34 0.70
C SER A 85 -2.39 -17.83 0.64
N HIS A 86 -2.63 -17.27 -0.53
CA HIS A 86 -2.91 -15.84 -0.71
C HIS A 86 -3.99 -15.34 0.26
N PHE A 87 -5.09 -16.10 0.37
CA PHE A 87 -6.21 -15.70 1.22
C PHE A 87 -5.81 -15.57 2.69
N ARG A 88 -5.12 -16.58 3.25
CA ARG A 88 -4.73 -16.55 4.66
C ARG A 88 -3.59 -15.58 4.91
N SER A 89 -2.57 -15.57 4.06
CA SER A 89 -1.44 -14.66 4.23
C SER A 89 -1.88 -13.20 4.11
N MET A 90 -2.71 -12.88 3.11
CA MET A 90 -3.26 -11.54 2.97
C MET A 90 -4.15 -11.15 4.15
N ASP A 91 -4.95 -12.08 4.67
CA ASP A 91 -5.73 -11.87 5.90
C ASP A 91 -4.84 -11.47 7.09
N ILE A 92 -3.70 -12.16 7.26
CA ILE A 92 -2.73 -11.87 8.32
C ILE A 92 -2.12 -10.46 8.15
N TRP A 93 -1.70 -10.10 6.94
CA TRP A 93 -1.16 -8.77 6.68
C TRP A 93 -2.22 -7.67 6.85
N HIS A 94 -3.45 -7.92 6.44
CA HIS A 94 -4.55 -6.96 6.56
C HIS A 94 -5.00 -6.76 8.01
N THR A 95 -4.94 -7.80 8.83
CA THR A 95 -5.41 -7.72 10.22
C THR A 95 -4.28 -7.53 11.22
N ALA A 96 -3.02 -7.71 10.81
CA ALA A 96 -1.85 -7.82 11.68
C ALA A 96 -1.96 -8.95 12.73
N GLU A 97 -2.83 -9.97 12.47
CA GLU A 97 -3.10 -11.07 13.38
C GLU A 97 -2.75 -12.42 12.72
N SER A 98 -1.69 -13.07 13.23
CA SER A 98 -1.18 -14.31 12.67
C SER A 98 -1.74 -15.58 13.35
N GLU A 99 -2.23 -15.47 14.58
CA GLU A 99 -2.64 -16.62 15.39
C GLU A 99 -4.14 -16.93 15.26
N SER A 100 -4.96 -15.91 14.99
CA SER A 100 -6.41 -16.03 14.89
C SER A 100 -6.97 -15.34 13.65
N ILE A 101 -8.28 -15.37 13.46
CA ILE A 101 -9.00 -14.59 12.47
C ILE A 101 -9.57 -13.37 13.18
N ALA A 102 -9.02 -12.19 12.90
CA ALA A 102 -9.51 -10.95 13.49
C ALA A 102 -10.64 -10.34 12.66
N PRO A 103 -11.64 -9.69 13.27
CA PRO A 103 -12.73 -9.06 12.55
C PRO A 103 -12.29 -7.77 11.83
N ASP A 104 -11.39 -7.01 12.44
CA ASP A 104 -11.00 -5.66 12.02
C ASP A 104 -9.62 -5.63 11.36
N GLY A 105 -9.48 -4.83 10.30
CA GLY A 105 -8.21 -4.54 9.65
C GLY A 105 -7.35 -3.56 10.48
N TRP A 106 -6.03 -3.62 10.35
CA TRP A 106 -5.13 -2.75 11.10
C TRP A 106 -5.29 -1.28 10.73
N LEU A 107 -5.50 -0.96 9.45
CA LEU A 107 -5.80 0.41 9.01
C LEU A 107 -7.17 0.88 9.47
N GLY A 108 -8.17 -0.01 9.49
CA GLY A 108 -9.49 0.31 10.04
C GLY A 108 -9.39 0.70 11.52
N ARG A 109 -8.63 -0.06 12.32
CA ARG A 109 -8.33 0.31 13.72
C ARG A 109 -7.56 1.62 13.81
N THR A 110 -6.61 1.86 12.90
CA THR A 110 -5.86 3.12 12.84
C THR A 110 -6.78 4.32 12.56
N ILE A 111 -7.72 4.18 11.63
CA ILE A 111 -8.70 5.25 11.31
C ILE A 111 -9.55 5.56 12.53
N ARG A 112 -10.00 4.57 13.25
CA ARG A 112 -10.76 4.73 14.50
C ARG A 112 -9.99 5.52 15.55
N GLU A 113 -8.67 5.32 15.67
CA GLU A 113 -7.83 6.10 16.59
C GLU A 113 -7.59 7.54 16.08
N ILE A 114 -7.50 7.74 14.76
CA ILE A 114 -7.34 9.08 14.16
C ILE A 114 -8.60 9.94 14.34
N ASP A 115 -9.75 9.35 14.08
CA ASP A 115 -11.07 10.02 14.10
C ASP A 115 -12.09 9.19 14.90
N PRO A 116 -12.00 9.16 16.23
CA PRO A 116 -12.91 8.37 17.09
C PRO A 116 -14.38 8.77 16.98
N SER A 117 -14.64 9.98 16.51
CA SER A 117 -15.98 10.51 16.36
C SER A 117 -16.56 10.33 14.96
N HIS A 118 -15.78 9.77 14.03
CA HIS A 118 -16.17 9.57 12.63
C HIS A 118 -16.66 10.84 11.94
N ASN A 119 -16.08 11.99 12.29
CA ASN A 119 -16.48 13.31 11.77
C ASN A 119 -16.06 13.49 10.31
N ASN A 120 -14.99 12.83 9.87
CA ASN A 120 -14.52 12.90 8.50
C ASN A 120 -14.69 11.53 7.79
N VAL A 121 -15.73 11.40 6.99
CA VAL A 121 -16.03 10.17 6.25
C VAL A 121 -15.00 9.81 5.17
N VAL A 122 -14.02 10.70 4.91
CA VAL A 122 -12.91 10.50 3.97
C VAL A 122 -11.55 10.50 4.68
N THR A 123 -11.48 10.21 5.98
CA THR A 123 -10.23 10.02 6.73
C THR A 123 -9.34 8.98 6.06
N ALA A 124 -9.94 7.96 5.44
CA ALA A 124 -9.26 7.00 4.57
C ALA A 124 -10.01 6.80 3.26
N VAL A 125 -9.25 6.58 2.19
CA VAL A 125 -9.78 6.30 0.85
C VAL A 125 -9.02 5.13 0.22
N ASN A 126 -9.77 4.16 -0.31
CA ASN A 126 -9.25 3.11 -1.16
C ASN A 126 -9.41 3.51 -2.64
N PHE A 127 -8.34 3.42 -3.41
CA PHE A 127 -8.35 3.61 -4.86
C PHE A 127 -8.30 2.25 -5.55
N GLY A 128 -9.45 1.80 -6.02
CA GLY A 128 -9.68 0.50 -6.61
C GLY A 128 -11.08 -0.02 -6.33
N ARG A 129 -11.44 -1.15 -6.89
CA ARG A 129 -12.74 -1.78 -6.68
C ARG A 129 -12.74 -2.66 -5.44
N GLY A 130 -13.82 -2.59 -4.68
CA GLY A 130 -13.99 -3.31 -3.41
C GLY A 130 -13.28 -2.60 -2.25
N LEU A 131 -13.49 -3.10 -1.04
CA LEU A 131 -12.86 -2.56 0.16
C LEU A 131 -11.86 -3.59 0.70
N PRO A 132 -10.54 -3.30 0.69
CA PRO A 132 -9.54 -4.18 1.28
C PRO A 132 -9.82 -4.42 2.76
N ARG A 133 -9.66 -5.65 3.21
CA ARG A 133 -9.89 -6.02 4.61
C ARG A 133 -9.04 -5.21 5.59
N ALA A 134 -7.88 -4.74 5.19
CA ALA A 134 -7.05 -3.85 6.00
C ALA A 134 -7.78 -2.59 6.47
N LEU A 135 -8.72 -2.09 5.68
CA LEU A 135 -9.50 -0.87 5.96
C LEU A 135 -10.84 -1.16 6.67
N VAL A 136 -11.25 -2.42 6.78
CA VAL A 136 -12.51 -2.80 7.41
C VAL A 136 -12.40 -2.70 8.93
N CYS A 137 -13.25 -1.89 9.54
CA CYS A 137 -13.44 -1.85 10.98
C CYS A 137 -14.90 -1.49 11.27
N LYS A 138 -15.44 -2.06 12.34
CA LYS A 138 -16.84 -1.77 12.72
C LYS A 138 -17.02 -0.27 12.94
N ASP A 139 -18.10 0.28 12.39
CA ASP A 139 -18.53 1.68 12.50
C ASP A 139 -17.54 2.72 11.91
N VAL A 140 -16.53 2.30 11.15
CA VAL A 140 -15.55 3.17 10.49
C VAL A 140 -15.89 3.31 9.01
N PRO A 141 -16.30 4.49 8.54
CA PRO A 141 -16.57 4.72 7.12
C PRO A 141 -15.25 4.81 6.33
N VAL A 142 -15.21 4.15 5.17
CA VAL A 142 -14.12 4.26 4.20
C VAL A 142 -14.69 4.34 2.80
N ALA A 143 -14.27 5.35 2.04
CA ALA A 143 -14.63 5.47 0.63
C ALA A 143 -13.79 4.52 -0.24
N SER A 144 -14.42 3.86 -1.21
CA SER A 144 -13.73 3.06 -2.22
C SER A 144 -14.02 3.63 -3.61
N VAL A 145 -12.98 4.16 -4.24
CA VAL A 145 -13.03 4.95 -5.47
C VAL A 145 -12.44 4.12 -6.61
N GLY A 146 -13.26 3.78 -7.61
CA GLY A 146 -12.75 3.08 -8.81
C GLY A 146 -12.11 4.03 -9.82
N ASP A 147 -12.61 5.23 -9.90
CA ASP A 147 -12.16 6.33 -10.76
C ASP A 147 -12.69 7.63 -10.16
N LEU A 148 -11.80 8.53 -9.80
CA LEU A 148 -12.18 9.78 -9.13
C LEU A 148 -12.94 10.76 -10.04
N GLU A 149 -12.75 10.70 -11.35
CA GLU A 149 -13.45 11.58 -12.31
C GLU A 149 -14.93 11.25 -12.42
N THR A 150 -15.24 9.96 -12.33
CA THR A 150 -16.62 9.46 -12.40
C THR A 150 -17.21 9.13 -11.02
N TYR A 151 -16.42 9.33 -9.96
CA TYR A 151 -16.85 9.02 -8.59
C TYR A 151 -17.95 9.98 -8.13
N GLY A 152 -19.02 9.42 -7.63
CA GLY A 152 -20.14 10.19 -7.08
C GLY A 152 -21.46 9.43 -7.15
N LEU A 153 -22.45 9.92 -6.43
CA LEU A 153 -23.82 9.44 -6.57
C LEU A 153 -24.46 10.11 -7.78
N MET A 154 -25.00 9.28 -8.65
CA MET A 154 -25.77 9.74 -9.82
C MET A 154 -24.96 10.66 -10.76
N PRO A 155 -23.75 10.26 -11.21
CA PRO A 155 -22.91 11.09 -12.07
C PRO A 155 -23.58 11.38 -13.43
N ASP A 156 -24.50 10.54 -13.88
CA ASP A 156 -25.21 10.69 -15.15
C ASP A 156 -26.30 11.78 -15.13
N ILE A 157 -26.64 12.32 -13.95
CA ILE A 157 -27.61 13.41 -13.84
C ILE A 157 -26.91 14.75 -14.06
N GLN A 158 -26.95 15.25 -15.28
CA GLN A 158 -26.29 16.49 -15.70
C GLN A 158 -26.95 17.78 -15.17
N GLY A 159 -28.25 17.74 -14.87
CA GLY A 159 -28.98 18.89 -14.36
C GLY A 159 -28.76 19.08 -12.86
N LYS A 160 -28.16 20.22 -12.44
CA LYS A 160 -27.90 20.55 -11.02
C LYS A 160 -29.16 20.36 -10.13
N ASP A 161 -30.30 20.93 -10.54
CA ASP A 161 -31.53 20.82 -9.78
C ASP A 161 -32.10 19.38 -9.75
N GLN A 162 -31.90 18.63 -10.85
CA GLN A 162 -32.35 17.23 -10.93
C GLN A 162 -31.49 16.35 -10.02
N ARG A 163 -30.17 16.58 -10.00
CA ARG A 163 -29.24 15.87 -9.12
C ARG A 163 -29.50 16.19 -7.65
N GLU A 164 -29.71 17.46 -7.32
CA GLU A 164 -30.05 17.90 -5.97
C GLU A 164 -31.38 17.28 -5.47
N ASN A 165 -32.39 17.24 -6.32
CA ASN A 165 -33.63 16.56 -6.00
C ASN A 165 -33.45 15.05 -5.78
N ALA A 166 -32.65 14.38 -6.64
CA ALA A 166 -32.38 12.96 -6.50
C ALA A 166 -31.58 12.66 -5.21
N LEU A 167 -30.60 13.48 -4.86
CA LEU A 167 -29.86 13.38 -3.60
C LEU A 167 -30.76 13.62 -2.38
N ASN A 168 -31.68 14.57 -2.47
CA ASN A 168 -32.67 14.81 -1.42
C ASN A 168 -33.64 13.62 -1.24
N TYR A 169 -34.03 12.94 -2.32
CA TYR A 169 -34.84 11.71 -2.21
C TYR A 169 -33.99 10.56 -1.60
N PHE A 170 -32.75 10.40 -2.03
CA PHE A 170 -31.84 9.43 -1.46
C PHE A 170 -31.65 9.66 0.04
N SER A 171 -31.35 10.92 0.43
CA SER A 171 -31.21 11.31 1.83
C SER A 171 -32.46 11.05 2.67
N ARG A 172 -33.63 11.21 2.09
CA ARG A 172 -34.90 10.86 2.79
C ARG A 172 -35.12 9.36 2.93
N MET A 173 -34.68 8.57 1.93
CA MET A 173 -34.77 7.11 2.01
C MET A 173 -33.79 6.53 3.06
N TYR A 174 -32.62 7.12 3.17
CA TYR A 174 -31.56 6.70 4.08
C TYR A 174 -31.46 7.55 5.35
N GLY A 175 -32.25 8.58 5.49
CA GLY A 175 -32.30 9.42 6.70
C GLY A 175 -32.81 8.66 7.92
N PRO A 176 -32.44 9.08 9.13
CA PRO A 176 -32.80 8.39 10.36
C PRO A 176 -34.32 8.35 10.50
N ASN A 177 -34.88 7.16 10.44
CA ASN A 177 -36.29 6.91 10.69
C ASN A 177 -36.42 6.31 12.10
N GLN A 178 -37.02 7.06 12.99
CA GLN A 178 -37.31 6.62 14.34
C GLN A 178 -38.12 5.32 14.32
N GLY A 179 -37.58 4.25 14.84
CA GLY A 179 -38.29 2.97 15.06
C GLY A 179 -38.00 1.85 14.06
N ARG A 180 -36.92 1.92 13.27
CA ARG A 180 -36.40 0.81 12.46
C ARG A 180 -35.47 -0.07 13.26
N ASP A 181 -35.22 -1.30 12.74
CA ASP A 181 -34.25 -2.17 13.37
C ASP A 181 -32.79 -1.69 13.13
N ALA A 182 -31.85 -2.19 13.92
CA ALA A 182 -30.45 -1.79 13.88
C ALA A 182 -29.77 -1.98 12.51
N ILE A 183 -30.28 -2.89 11.66
CA ILE A 183 -29.77 -3.13 10.32
C ILE A 183 -30.11 -1.96 9.40
N LEU A 184 -31.35 -1.47 9.48
CA LEU A 184 -31.82 -0.34 8.67
C LEU A 184 -31.14 0.97 9.10
N ASP A 185 -30.87 1.14 10.39
CA ASP A 185 -30.14 2.30 10.91
C ASP A 185 -28.69 2.28 10.40
N ALA A 186 -27.98 1.13 10.46
CA ALA A 186 -26.63 0.99 9.92
C ALA A 186 -26.56 1.22 8.40
N LEU A 187 -27.53 0.72 7.64
CA LEU A 187 -27.61 0.97 6.21
C LEU A 187 -27.85 2.46 5.90
N SER A 188 -28.66 3.12 6.73
CA SER A 188 -28.93 4.55 6.63
C SER A 188 -27.66 5.39 6.84
N GLU A 189 -26.94 5.14 7.93
CA GLU A 189 -25.69 5.84 8.26
C GLU A 189 -24.62 5.65 7.19
N ASN A 190 -24.45 4.41 6.72
CA ASN A 190 -23.50 4.10 5.64
C ASN A 190 -23.90 4.79 4.32
N GLY A 191 -25.18 4.83 3.98
CA GLY A 191 -25.67 5.50 2.78
C GLY A 191 -25.44 7.01 2.81
N VAL A 192 -25.68 7.65 3.94
CA VAL A 192 -25.42 9.09 4.15
C VAL A 192 -23.91 9.38 4.10
N SER A 193 -23.09 8.57 4.77
CA SER A 193 -21.62 8.70 4.76
C SER A 193 -21.06 8.56 3.35
N ALA A 194 -21.55 7.60 2.57
CA ALA A 194 -21.15 7.41 1.18
C ALA A 194 -21.51 8.63 0.30
N MET A 195 -22.68 9.23 0.53
CA MET A 195 -23.12 10.43 -0.20
C MET A 195 -22.20 11.63 0.12
N ILE A 196 -21.93 11.87 1.39
CA ILE A 196 -21.07 12.98 1.84
C ILE A 196 -19.65 12.76 1.30
N GLY A 197 -19.11 11.55 1.44
CA GLY A 197 -17.78 11.21 0.96
C GLY A 197 -17.63 11.40 -0.55
N ALA A 198 -18.64 11.01 -1.31
CA ALA A 198 -18.66 11.20 -2.76
C ALA A 198 -18.61 12.68 -3.17
N ASP A 199 -19.38 13.53 -2.51
CA ASP A 199 -19.39 14.97 -2.80
C ASP A 199 -18.07 15.66 -2.40
N ILE A 200 -17.47 15.26 -1.27
CA ILE A 200 -16.16 15.78 -0.85
C ILE A 200 -15.06 15.39 -1.85
N LEU A 201 -15.01 14.11 -2.24
CA LEU A 201 -13.97 13.58 -3.14
C LEU A 201 -14.11 14.10 -4.56
N SER A 202 -15.34 14.27 -5.08
CA SER A 202 -15.55 14.83 -6.42
C SER A 202 -15.00 16.27 -6.55
N GLY A 203 -14.96 17.00 -5.44
CA GLY A 203 -14.37 18.35 -5.39
C GLY A 203 -12.84 18.37 -5.55
N ALA A 204 -12.15 17.25 -5.34
CA ALA A 204 -10.68 17.19 -5.42
C ALA A 204 -10.17 17.42 -6.85
N ASN A 205 -10.87 16.90 -7.87
CA ASN A 205 -10.50 17.09 -9.27
C ASN A 205 -10.39 18.56 -9.68
N SER A 206 -11.30 19.40 -9.20
CA SER A 206 -11.36 20.83 -9.60
C SER A 206 -10.19 21.66 -9.04
N LYS A 207 -9.50 21.17 -8.04
CA LYS A 207 -8.36 21.84 -7.37
C LYS A 207 -7.01 21.36 -7.88
N TYR A 208 -6.98 20.28 -8.65
CA TYR A 208 -5.75 19.69 -9.15
C TYR A 208 -5.20 20.46 -10.36
N ASN A 209 -3.94 20.85 -10.26
CA ASN A 209 -3.18 21.43 -11.36
C ASN A 209 -1.72 21.02 -11.19
N SER A 210 -1.21 20.19 -12.08
CA SER A 210 0.18 19.70 -12.05
C SER A 210 0.77 19.66 -13.44
N SER A 211 2.08 19.89 -13.53
CA SER A 211 2.84 19.74 -14.77
C SER A 211 3.26 18.29 -15.04
N VAL A 212 3.04 17.38 -14.07
CA VAL A 212 3.46 15.97 -14.16
C VAL A 212 2.45 15.18 -14.98
N GLU A 213 2.95 14.55 -16.04
CA GLU A 213 2.18 13.58 -16.82
C GLU A 213 2.40 12.18 -16.27
N TYR A 214 1.34 11.53 -15.83
CA TYR A 214 1.34 10.15 -15.40
C TYR A 214 1.10 9.21 -16.57
N ALA A 215 1.76 8.05 -16.56
CA ALA A 215 1.51 7.03 -17.57
C ALA A 215 0.07 6.50 -17.47
N ASP A 216 -0.49 6.06 -18.60
CA ASP A 216 -1.84 5.49 -18.65
C ASP A 216 -1.81 3.99 -18.33
N ASN A 217 -1.78 3.68 -17.05
CA ASN A 217 -1.94 2.34 -16.50
C ASN A 217 -2.63 2.42 -15.12
N PRO A 218 -3.21 1.31 -14.62
CA PRO A 218 -4.04 1.35 -13.42
C PRO A 218 -3.36 1.92 -12.18
N ILE A 219 -2.09 1.57 -11.90
CA ILE A 219 -1.41 2.08 -10.71
C ILE A 219 -1.03 3.56 -10.85
N SER A 220 -0.64 4.01 -12.03
CA SER A 220 -0.38 5.43 -12.29
C SER A 220 -1.64 6.27 -12.12
N ASN A 221 -2.78 5.79 -12.62
CA ASN A 221 -4.07 6.47 -12.48
C ASN A 221 -4.48 6.54 -11.00
N ASN A 222 -4.33 5.45 -10.24
CA ASN A 222 -4.59 5.45 -8.80
C ASN A 222 -3.70 6.44 -8.04
N LEU A 223 -2.38 6.49 -8.33
CA LEU A 223 -1.46 7.41 -7.66
C LEU A 223 -1.74 8.87 -8.04
N LYS A 224 -2.14 9.15 -9.28
CA LYS A 224 -2.60 10.47 -9.69
C LYS A 224 -3.85 10.90 -8.91
N ASP A 225 -4.82 10.01 -8.75
CA ASP A 225 -6.03 10.29 -7.98
C ASP A 225 -5.74 10.49 -6.48
N ILE A 226 -4.81 9.71 -5.91
CA ILE A 226 -4.29 9.92 -4.57
C ILE A 226 -3.66 11.32 -4.44
N ALA A 227 -2.82 11.74 -5.41
CA ALA A 227 -2.22 13.07 -5.41
C ALA A 227 -3.28 14.18 -5.43
N LYS A 228 -4.31 14.07 -6.27
CA LYS A 228 -5.44 15.01 -6.31
C LYS A 228 -6.10 15.18 -4.93
N VAL A 229 -6.34 14.07 -4.22
CA VAL A 229 -6.97 14.10 -2.89
C VAL A 229 -6.03 14.67 -1.83
N ILE A 230 -4.72 14.35 -1.89
CA ILE A 230 -3.71 14.95 -1.00
C ILE A 230 -3.66 16.47 -1.17
N PHE A 231 -3.69 16.98 -2.41
CA PHE A 231 -3.59 18.41 -2.68
C PHE A 231 -4.89 19.16 -2.40
N ALA A 232 -6.02 18.46 -2.43
CA ALA A 232 -7.31 19.05 -2.04
C ALA A 232 -7.40 19.34 -0.54
N ASP A 233 -6.53 18.73 0.27
CA ASP A 233 -6.41 18.94 1.74
C ASP A 233 -7.73 18.80 2.49
N ILE A 234 -8.44 17.69 2.20
CA ILE A 234 -9.78 17.38 2.74
C ILE A 234 -9.74 16.54 4.03
N GLY A 235 -8.58 16.44 4.66
CA GLY A 235 -8.37 15.71 5.91
C GLY A 235 -8.18 14.20 5.74
N THR A 236 -7.95 13.71 4.52
CA THR A 236 -7.63 12.30 4.27
C THR A 236 -6.18 12.02 4.71
N LYS A 237 -6.00 10.98 5.53
CA LYS A 237 -4.69 10.60 6.10
C LYS A 237 -4.20 9.25 5.63
N ILE A 238 -5.10 8.35 5.26
CA ILE A 238 -4.76 6.98 4.83
C ILE A 238 -5.31 6.76 3.41
N TYR A 239 -4.41 6.34 2.54
CA TYR A 239 -4.70 6.01 1.15
C TYR A 239 -4.30 4.57 0.89
N TYR A 240 -5.11 3.84 0.15
CA TYR A 240 -4.83 2.45 -0.20
C TYR A 240 -5.00 2.24 -1.70
N ALA A 241 -4.06 1.52 -2.30
CA ALA A 241 -4.14 1.07 -3.68
C ALA A 241 -3.59 -0.35 -3.81
N GLN A 242 -3.93 -1.02 -4.89
CA GLN A 242 -3.41 -2.34 -5.23
C GLN A 242 -2.74 -2.30 -6.60
N HIS A 243 -1.61 -3.00 -6.70
CA HIS A 243 -0.96 -3.33 -7.95
C HIS A 243 -0.85 -4.85 -8.02
N GLY A 244 -1.58 -5.47 -8.93
CA GLY A 244 -1.78 -6.91 -8.94
C GLY A 244 -0.95 -7.65 -9.97
N SER A 245 -1.15 -8.97 -9.98
CA SER A 245 -0.57 -9.93 -10.90
C SER A 245 0.87 -10.37 -10.60
N PHE A 246 1.36 -10.17 -9.36
CA PHE A 246 2.66 -10.69 -8.92
C PHE A 246 2.68 -12.22 -8.72
N ASP A 247 1.58 -12.90 -8.97
CA ASP A 247 1.50 -14.37 -8.92
C ASP A 247 2.12 -15.02 -10.17
N THR A 248 3.44 -14.89 -10.29
CA THR A 248 4.23 -15.18 -11.47
C THR A 248 4.73 -16.64 -11.53
N HIS A 249 3.80 -17.60 -11.52
CA HIS A 249 4.16 -19.01 -11.70
C HIS A 249 4.72 -19.34 -13.10
N ALA A 250 4.48 -18.49 -14.10
CA ALA A 250 4.98 -18.66 -15.45
C ALA A 250 5.25 -17.32 -16.13
N GLY A 251 6.25 -17.29 -17.01
CA GLY A 251 6.65 -16.09 -17.74
C GLY A 251 7.09 -14.96 -16.81
N GLU A 252 7.71 -15.30 -15.67
CA GLU A 252 8.03 -14.34 -14.61
C GLU A 252 8.92 -13.23 -15.10
N LEU A 253 10.00 -13.50 -15.80
CA LEU A 253 10.93 -12.47 -16.28
C LEU A 253 10.23 -11.33 -17.00
N PHE A 254 9.25 -11.65 -17.86
CA PHE A 254 8.50 -10.63 -18.59
C PHE A 254 7.43 -9.95 -17.72
N ASN A 255 6.64 -10.74 -16.98
CA ASN A 255 5.53 -10.22 -16.20
C ASN A 255 6.02 -9.38 -15.00
N HIS A 256 7.03 -9.86 -14.28
CA HIS A 256 7.62 -9.17 -13.15
C HIS A 256 8.30 -7.85 -13.58
N ALA A 257 9.03 -7.88 -14.70
CA ALA A 257 9.63 -6.69 -15.29
C ALA A 257 8.55 -5.62 -15.63
N LYS A 258 7.46 -6.03 -16.29
CA LYS A 258 6.35 -5.13 -16.62
C LYS A 258 5.75 -4.52 -15.36
N LEU A 259 5.49 -5.32 -14.32
CA LEU A 259 4.88 -4.84 -13.08
C LEU A 259 5.78 -3.85 -12.34
N TRP A 260 7.08 -4.13 -12.26
CA TRP A 260 8.03 -3.20 -11.64
C TRP A 260 8.21 -1.93 -12.46
N LYS A 261 8.19 -2.02 -13.79
CA LYS A 261 8.24 -0.83 -14.63
C LYS A 261 7.04 0.08 -14.39
N GLU A 262 5.83 -0.47 -14.46
CA GLU A 262 4.60 0.28 -14.22
C GLU A 262 4.61 0.95 -12.83
N LEU A 263 4.99 0.21 -11.79
CA LEU A 263 5.03 0.74 -10.42
C LEU A 263 6.16 1.76 -10.21
N SER A 264 7.35 1.47 -10.72
CA SER A 264 8.51 2.37 -10.58
C SER A 264 8.26 3.70 -11.24
N ASP A 265 7.75 3.69 -12.48
CA ASP A 265 7.42 4.90 -13.22
C ASP A 265 6.30 5.70 -12.49
N ALA A 266 5.25 5.00 -12.04
CA ALA A 266 4.15 5.63 -11.30
C ALA A 266 4.60 6.29 -9.99
N LEU A 267 5.50 5.65 -9.24
CA LEU A 267 6.09 6.23 -8.03
C LEU A 267 6.99 7.43 -8.36
N GLY A 268 7.76 7.35 -9.45
CA GLY A 268 8.57 8.47 -9.91
C GLY A 268 7.71 9.71 -10.23
N ASP A 269 6.61 9.51 -10.97
CA ASP A 269 5.65 10.57 -11.29
C ASP A 269 5.01 11.13 -10.00
N PHE A 270 4.56 10.26 -9.12
CA PHE A 270 3.92 10.63 -7.86
C PHE A 270 4.84 11.48 -6.97
N PHE A 271 6.10 11.09 -6.79
CA PHE A 271 7.04 11.86 -5.98
C PHE A 271 7.48 13.16 -6.66
N ARG A 272 7.51 13.24 -7.99
CA ARG A 272 7.71 14.51 -8.71
C ARG A 272 6.54 15.46 -8.47
N ASP A 273 5.31 14.94 -8.53
CA ASP A 273 4.10 15.70 -8.28
C ASP A 273 4.00 16.20 -6.84
N LEU A 274 4.28 15.33 -5.85
CA LEU A 274 4.38 15.72 -4.45
C LEU A 274 5.42 16.83 -4.24
N LYS A 275 6.56 16.76 -4.90
CA LYS A 275 7.63 17.76 -4.81
C LYS A 275 7.21 19.08 -5.44
N GLU A 276 6.56 19.07 -6.60
CA GLU A 276 6.01 20.28 -7.24
C GLU A 276 5.09 21.04 -6.29
N HIS A 277 4.31 20.31 -5.49
CA HIS A 277 3.35 20.88 -4.53
C HIS A 277 3.91 21.05 -3.10
N GLY A 278 5.21 20.75 -2.89
CA GLY A 278 5.86 20.86 -1.56
C GLY A 278 5.26 19.93 -0.52
N ARG A 279 4.86 18.71 -0.92
CA ARG A 279 4.26 17.68 -0.07
C ARG A 279 5.13 16.43 0.09
N GLU A 280 6.32 16.39 -0.49
CA GLU A 280 7.21 15.22 -0.47
C GLU A 280 7.61 14.75 0.93
N ASN A 281 7.61 15.68 1.90
CA ASN A 281 7.94 15.37 3.30
C ASN A 281 6.73 15.02 4.16
N ASP A 282 5.51 15.20 3.63
CA ASP A 282 4.26 14.95 4.35
C ASP A 282 3.62 13.60 3.97
N VAL A 283 4.20 12.90 3.00
CA VAL A 283 3.68 11.62 2.48
C VAL A 283 4.71 10.52 2.62
N THR A 284 4.30 9.40 3.20
CA THR A 284 5.08 8.16 3.25
C THR A 284 4.30 7.06 2.54
N VAL A 285 4.98 6.30 1.69
CA VAL A 285 4.42 5.17 0.93
C VAL A 285 4.97 3.88 1.51
N LEU A 286 4.11 2.91 1.80
CA LEU A 286 4.43 1.52 2.14
C LEU A 286 4.10 0.62 0.95
N LEU A 287 5.08 -0.14 0.44
CA LEU A 287 4.86 -1.24 -0.50
C LEU A 287 5.04 -2.55 0.24
N PHE A 288 4.09 -3.46 0.11
CA PHE A 288 4.18 -4.80 0.70
C PHE A 288 3.51 -5.85 -0.18
N SER A 289 3.89 -7.11 0.03
CA SER A 289 3.23 -8.27 -0.56
C SER A 289 2.94 -9.30 0.53
N GLU A 290 2.00 -10.20 0.30
CA GLU A 290 1.54 -11.17 1.29
C GLU A 290 2.59 -12.23 1.67
N PHE A 291 3.54 -12.52 0.78
CA PHE A 291 4.69 -13.40 0.99
C PHE A 291 5.73 -13.18 -0.12
N GLY A 292 6.91 -13.77 0.03
CA GLY A 292 7.91 -13.92 -1.02
C GLY A 292 7.71 -15.20 -1.84
N ARG A 293 8.61 -15.45 -2.79
CA ARG A 293 8.60 -16.64 -3.63
C ARG A 293 9.65 -17.66 -3.18
N ARG A 294 9.53 -18.92 -3.64
CA ARG A 294 10.49 -19.97 -3.41
C ARG A 294 11.88 -19.58 -3.90
N ILE A 295 12.90 -20.17 -3.27
CA ILE A 295 14.29 -19.97 -3.70
C ILE A 295 14.49 -20.60 -5.07
N GLU A 296 13.98 -21.81 -5.30
CA GLU A 296 14.06 -22.51 -6.59
C GLU A 296 13.02 -22.01 -7.58
N ASP A 297 13.41 -21.86 -8.83
CA ASP A 297 12.46 -21.66 -9.94
C ASP A 297 11.75 -22.96 -10.33
N ASN A 298 10.64 -22.84 -11.03
CA ASN A 298 9.91 -23.97 -11.60
C ASN A 298 10.15 -24.13 -13.11
N GLY A 299 11.16 -23.48 -13.66
CA GLY A 299 11.52 -23.47 -15.08
C GLY A 299 10.92 -22.32 -15.89
N SER A 300 10.01 -21.52 -15.34
CA SER A 300 9.40 -20.38 -16.02
C SER A 300 8.99 -19.24 -15.07
N GLY A 301 8.95 -19.50 -13.80
CA GLY A 301 8.59 -18.60 -12.73
C GLY A 301 8.85 -19.24 -11.38
N THR A 302 8.08 -18.87 -10.37
CA THR A 302 8.28 -19.33 -8.99
C THR A 302 6.97 -19.71 -8.32
N ASP A 303 7.03 -20.67 -7.41
CA ASP A 303 5.92 -21.01 -6.53
C ASP A 303 5.92 -20.13 -5.28
N HIS A 304 4.82 -20.19 -4.50
CA HIS A 304 4.66 -19.43 -3.26
C HIS A 304 5.70 -19.83 -2.22
N GLY A 305 6.29 -18.81 -1.60
CA GLY A 305 7.30 -18.96 -0.56
C GLY A 305 6.93 -18.24 0.74
N SER A 306 7.92 -17.73 1.48
CA SER A 306 7.67 -17.08 2.76
C SER A 306 8.33 -15.71 2.93
N GLY A 307 9.62 -15.63 3.24
CA GLY A 307 10.32 -14.36 3.44
C GLY A 307 10.29 -13.47 2.20
N GLY A 308 9.84 -12.23 2.36
CA GLY A 308 9.66 -11.26 1.29
C GLY A 308 10.51 -10.01 1.46
N VAL A 309 10.17 -8.98 0.74
CA VAL A 309 10.73 -7.63 0.82
C VAL A 309 9.60 -6.60 0.86
N ALA A 310 9.76 -5.57 1.69
CA ALA A 310 8.88 -4.41 1.70
C ALA A 310 9.69 -3.13 1.51
N PHE A 311 9.01 -2.07 1.08
CA PHE A 311 9.63 -0.76 0.89
C PHE A 311 8.85 0.32 1.62
N VAL A 312 9.58 1.26 2.21
CA VAL A 312 9.00 2.50 2.71
C VAL A 312 9.68 3.67 2.01
N LEU A 313 8.89 4.51 1.35
CA LEU A 313 9.38 5.62 0.53
C LEU A 313 8.81 6.95 1.02
N GLY A 314 9.59 8.02 0.94
CA GLY A 314 9.14 9.37 1.27
C GLY A 314 10.28 10.34 1.58
N GLY A 315 10.03 11.64 1.47
CA GLY A 315 11.03 12.66 1.81
C GLY A 315 11.47 12.61 3.28
N SER A 316 10.57 12.21 4.17
CA SER A 316 10.84 12.02 5.60
C SER A 316 11.37 10.61 5.95
N VAL A 317 11.62 9.76 4.95
CA VAL A 317 12.20 8.42 5.14
C VAL A 317 13.72 8.53 5.08
N LYS A 318 14.41 7.91 6.02
CA LYS A 318 15.86 7.67 5.99
C LYS A 318 16.11 6.40 5.18
N GLY A 319 16.70 6.55 4.00
CA GLY A 319 16.99 5.43 3.10
C GLY A 319 18.02 4.46 3.65
N GLY A 320 18.05 3.28 3.04
CA GLY A 320 18.98 2.21 3.35
C GLY A 320 18.29 0.86 3.52
N PHE A 321 19.09 -0.17 3.78
CA PHE A 321 18.58 -1.49 4.13
C PHE A 321 18.25 -1.57 5.62
N TYR A 322 17.12 -2.16 5.93
CA TYR A 322 16.63 -2.44 7.27
C TYR A 322 16.30 -3.93 7.37
N GLY A 323 16.91 -4.59 8.34
CA GLY A 323 16.93 -6.03 8.41
C GLY A 323 18.04 -6.66 7.54
N GLU A 324 18.45 -7.83 7.94
CA GLU A 324 19.47 -8.59 7.21
C GLU A 324 18.89 -9.24 5.96
N GLN A 325 19.70 -9.35 4.91
CA GLN A 325 19.33 -10.18 3.76
C GLN A 325 19.22 -11.64 4.23
N PRO A 326 18.10 -12.33 4.00
CA PRO A 326 17.97 -13.73 4.35
C PRO A 326 19.02 -14.59 3.66
N SER A 327 19.58 -15.55 4.38
CA SER A 327 20.51 -16.54 3.82
C SER A 327 19.78 -17.47 2.86
N LEU A 328 20.47 -17.84 1.76
CA LEU A 328 19.97 -18.84 0.81
C LEU A 328 20.55 -20.23 1.09
N GLU A 329 21.39 -20.39 2.13
CA GLU A 329 21.95 -21.68 2.50
C GLU A 329 20.86 -22.67 2.91
N LEU A 330 20.93 -23.92 2.45
CA LEU A 330 19.94 -24.96 2.72
C LEU A 330 19.59 -25.15 4.21
N THR A 331 20.60 -24.97 5.08
CA THR A 331 20.41 -25.08 6.54
C THR A 331 19.63 -23.93 7.16
N GLU A 332 19.51 -22.81 6.46
CA GLU A 332 18.81 -21.61 6.90
C GLU A 332 17.44 -21.45 6.24
N GLN A 333 17.12 -22.32 5.29
CA GLN A 333 15.81 -22.31 4.60
C GLN A 333 14.71 -22.93 5.46
N VAL A 334 13.47 -22.52 5.21
CA VAL A 334 12.28 -23.14 5.77
C VAL A 334 11.49 -23.81 4.64
N GLU A 335 11.59 -25.13 4.55
CA GLU A 335 10.94 -25.95 3.50
C GLU A 335 11.22 -25.48 2.05
N GLY A 336 12.45 -25.00 1.78
CA GLY A 336 12.87 -24.47 0.48
C GLY A 336 12.52 -23.00 0.24
N ASP A 337 12.08 -22.29 1.28
CA ASP A 337 11.80 -20.85 1.23
C ASP A 337 12.88 -20.04 1.95
N MET A 338 13.01 -18.77 1.57
CA MET A 338 13.73 -17.81 2.40
C MET A 338 13.03 -17.68 3.76
N LYS A 339 13.79 -17.90 4.84
CA LYS A 339 13.30 -17.67 6.19
C LYS A 339 13.06 -16.17 6.39
N TYR A 340 11.88 -15.79 6.93
CA TYR A 340 11.73 -14.43 7.41
C TYR A 340 12.63 -14.19 8.62
N ASN A 341 13.17 -12.99 8.74
CA ASN A 341 13.95 -12.54 9.90
C ASN A 341 13.43 -11.24 10.50
N ASN A 342 12.46 -10.60 9.84
CA ASN A 342 11.80 -9.39 10.30
C ASN A 342 10.28 -9.57 10.31
N ASP A 343 9.67 -9.40 11.47
CA ASP A 343 8.20 -9.40 11.57
C ASP A 343 7.63 -8.15 10.91
N PHE A 344 6.68 -8.31 9.97
CA PHE A 344 6.10 -7.20 9.22
C PHE A 344 5.42 -6.17 10.13
N ARG A 345 4.93 -6.59 11.30
CA ARG A 345 4.29 -5.72 12.29
C ARG A 345 5.27 -4.70 12.89
N SER A 346 6.58 -4.97 12.83
CA SER A 346 7.63 -3.99 13.18
C SER A 346 7.61 -2.78 12.24
N THR A 347 7.33 -3.00 10.95
CA THR A 347 7.14 -1.92 9.98
C THR A 347 5.87 -1.12 10.30
N TYR A 348 4.77 -1.82 10.61
CA TYR A 348 3.52 -1.16 10.98
C TYR A 348 3.67 -0.34 12.27
N ALA A 349 4.30 -0.89 13.32
CA ALA A 349 4.57 -0.19 14.57
C ALA A 349 5.39 1.07 14.32
N THR A 350 6.43 0.99 13.47
CA THR A 350 7.26 2.14 13.12
C THR A 350 6.43 3.24 12.42
N LEU A 351 5.59 2.86 11.46
CA LEU A 351 4.73 3.80 10.74
C LEU A 351 3.66 4.43 11.66
N LEU A 352 3.08 3.66 12.56
CA LEU A 352 2.08 4.14 13.51
C LEU A 352 2.71 5.14 14.50
N ASP A 353 3.75 4.72 15.23
CA ASP A 353 4.33 5.53 16.31
C ASP A 353 5.15 6.70 15.78
N GLN A 354 6.08 6.44 14.83
CA GLN A 354 7.04 7.46 14.42
C GLN A 354 6.55 8.34 13.27
N TRP A 355 5.68 7.82 12.39
CA TRP A 355 5.15 8.59 11.27
C TRP A 355 3.82 9.22 11.59
N LEU A 356 2.81 8.44 11.96
CA LEU A 356 1.46 8.96 12.23
C LEU A 356 1.32 9.54 13.64
N GLY A 357 2.21 9.19 14.58
CA GLY A 357 2.15 9.65 15.97
C GLY A 357 1.00 8.99 16.77
N ILE A 358 0.66 7.76 16.44
CA ILE A 358 -0.42 6.98 17.02
C ILE A 358 0.19 5.78 17.75
N ASP A 359 -0.22 5.51 18.98
CA ASP A 359 0.21 4.32 19.73
C ASP A 359 -0.12 3.04 18.96
N SER A 360 0.92 2.28 18.61
CA SER A 360 0.76 1.04 17.84
C SER A 360 0.18 -0.12 18.64
N VAL A 361 0.31 -0.12 19.98
CA VAL A 361 -0.09 -1.24 20.85
C VAL A 361 -1.58 -1.55 20.77
N PRO A 362 -2.50 -0.58 20.86
CA PRO A 362 -3.93 -0.87 20.71
C PRO A 362 -4.32 -1.40 19.33
N ILE A 363 -3.53 -1.05 18.31
CA ILE A 363 -3.77 -1.43 16.91
C ILE A 363 -3.21 -2.83 16.62
N LEU A 364 -2.01 -3.14 17.10
CA LEU A 364 -1.29 -4.38 16.80
C LEU A 364 -1.40 -5.45 17.89
N GLY A 365 -2.04 -5.14 19.02
CA GLY A 365 -2.26 -6.05 20.13
C GLY A 365 -1.08 -6.25 21.09
N LYS A 366 0.14 -5.88 20.67
CA LYS A 366 1.36 -5.93 21.49
C LYS A 366 2.45 -5.00 20.94
N ASN A 367 3.51 -4.82 21.71
CA ASN A 367 4.71 -4.10 21.25
C ASN A 367 5.48 -4.92 20.20
N PHE A 368 5.94 -4.25 19.16
CA PHE A 368 6.89 -4.79 18.19
C PHE A 368 8.14 -3.92 18.17
N GLU A 369 9.29 -4.53 17.89
CA GLU A 369 10.53 -3.80 17.67
C GLU A 369 10.35 -2.85 16.48
N GLN A 370 10.85 -1.62 16.62
CA GLN A 370 10.68 -0.59 15.59
C GLN A 370 11.97 -0.37 14.83
N PHE A 371 11.84 -0.11 13.55
CA PHE A 371 12.95 0.34 12.72
C PHE A 371 13.21 1.84 12.90
N SER A 372 14.37 2.30 12.44
CA SER A 372 14.79 3.70 12.52
C SER A 372 14.76 4.41 11.15
N PHE A 373 13.82 4.03 10.28
CA PHE A 373 13.73 4.58 8.93
C PHE A 373 12.94 5.89 8.83
N ILE A 374 12.35 6.40 9.89
CA ILE A 374 11.74 7.73 9.89
C ILE A 374 12.77 8.75 10.36
N LYS A 375 12.99 9.81 9.56
CA LYS A 375 13.85 10.94 9.95
C LYS A 375 13.25 11.64 11.17
N LYS A 376 14.06 11.85 12.21
CA LYS A 376 13.65 12.68 13.35
C LYS A 376 13.58 14.13 12.85
N GLY A 377 12.41 14.75 12.96
CA GLY A 377 12.19 16.14 12.60
C GLY A 377 12.84 17.11 13.58
#